data_d00dc874d675c6ac2880e7e38e1beeff
#
_entry.id   d00dc874d675c6ac2880e7e38e1beeff
#
_cell.length_a   1.000
_cell.length_b   1.000
_cell.length_c   1.000
_cell.angle_alpha   90.00
_cell.angle_beta   90.00
_cell.angle_gamma   90.00
#
_symmetry.space_group_name_H-M   'P 1'
#
loop_
_entity.id
_entity.type
_entity.pdbx_description
1 polymer ?
#
loop_
_entity_poly.entity_id
_entity_poly.type
_entity_poly.pdbx_seq_one_letter_code
_entity_poly.pdbx_strand_id
1 'polypeptide(L)'
;MNILEIIYILEYTCWVLASIAVAYPLIYSLASLGTRKSYYPTAKKQHKFAILFPAYKEDRIIVPVVESFLKQDYPKELFNVIVISDHMQDLTNEHLAQLPITLLKASYENSSKAKALNFAINHFKREEFDAVIILDADNVVDSNFLSEVNKVIDADVQAIQTHRTAKNRNTEIAVLDGLSEEVNNSIFRRGHVRLGISSALIGSGMVFNYQWFHDNVKYLSTAGED
;
A
#
# COMPACT_ATOMS: atom_id res chain seq x y z
N MET A 1 26.80 3.98 46.74
CA MET A 1 25.39 4.07 46.40
C MET A 1 24.65 3.03 47.20
N ASN A 2 23.72 3.41 48.05
CA ASN A 2 22.97 2.45 48.87
C ASN A 2 21.78 1.88 48.04
N ILE A 3 21.15 0.80 48.53
CA ILE A 3 20.06 0.10 47.84
C ILE A 3 18.88 1.05 47.55
N LEU A 4 18.57 1.96 48.44
CA LEU A 4 17.48 2.91 48.26
C LEU A 4 17.77 3.91 47.11
N GLU A 5 19.01 4.39 47.00
CA GLU A 5 19.40 5.26 45.88
C GLU A 5 19.26 4.56 44.52
N ILE A 6 19.60 3.28 44.44
CA ILE A 6 19.44 2.47 43.24
C ILE A 6 17.95 2.33 42.89
N ILE A 7 17.10 2.05 43.88
CA ILE A 7 15.66 1.92 43.68
C ILE A 7 15.07 3.23 43.16
N TYR A 8 15.41 4.38 43.74
CA TYR A 8 14.93 5.68 43.24
C TYR A 8 15.39 6.01 41.84
N ILE A 9 16.62 5.67 41.48
CA ILE A 9 17.14 5.88 40.12
C ILE A 9 16.36 5.02 39.14
N LEU A 10 16.10 3.75 39.47
CA LEU A 10 15.32 2.86 38.62
C LEU A 10 13.87 3.34 38.44
N GLU A 11 13.23 3.74 39.56
CA GLU A 11 11.87 4.29 39.50
C GLU A 11 11.79 5.54 38.62
N TYR A 12 12.71 6.48 38.83
CA TYR A 12 12.75 7.71 38.00
C TYR A 12 12.99 7.40 36.53
N THR A 13 13.87 6.45 36.24
CA THR A 13 14.14 6.00 34.88
C THR A 13 12.88 5.39 34.25
N CYS A 14 12.15 4.54 34.98
CA CYS A 14 10.90 3.97 34.51
C CYS A 14 9.83 5.04 34.24
N TRP A 15 9.70 6.04 35.12
CA TRP A 15 8.78 7.16 34.90
C TRP A 15 9.11 8.01 33.66
N VAL A 16 10.40 8.28 33.46
CA VAL A 16 10.84 9.01 32.25
C VAL A 16 10.54 8.22 30.98
N LEU A 17 10.87 6.93 30.96
CA LEU A 17 10.60 6.07 29.81
C LEU A 17 9.09 5.94 29.53
N ALA A 18 8.28 5.77 30.57
CA ALA A 18 6.83 5.71 30.45
C ALA A 18 6.26 7.04 29.92
N SER A 19 6.76 8.17 30.40
CA SER A 19 6.35 9.50 29.93
C SER A 19 6.66 9.70 28.46
N ILE A 20 7.82 9.29 27.99
CA ILE A 20 8.21 9.33 26.56
C ILE A 20 7.30 8.42 25.73
N ALA A 21 7.04 7.20 26.21
CA ALA A 21 6.18 6.24 25.54
C ALA A 21 4.73 6.73 25.36
N VAL A 22 4.23 7.50 26.33
CA VAL A 22 2.88 8.09 26.27
C VAL A 22 2.88 9.40 25.43
N ALA A 23 3.93 10.21 25.56
CA ALA A 23 4.03 11.48 24.83
C ALA A 23 4.10 11.25 23.31
N TYR A 24 4.76 10.20 22.85
CA TYR A 24 4.89 9.85 21.44
C TYR A 24 3.52 9.72 20.74
N PRO A 25 2.65 8.76 21.10
CA PRO A 25 1.34 8.62 20.45
C PRO A 25 0.44 9.83 20.69
N LEU A 26 0.56 10.53 21.80
CA LEU A 26 -0.22 11.75 22.10
C LEU A 26 0.08 12.86 21.09
N ILE A 27 1.35 13.16 20.84
CA ILE A 27 1.78 14.20 19.89
C ILE A 27 1.23 13.90 18.50
N TYR A 28 1.40 12.67 18.01
CA TYR A 28 0.92 12.29 16.68
C TYR A 28 -0.61 12.21 16.59
N SER A 29 -1.26 11.81 17.69
CA SER A 29 -2.72 11.82 17.77
C SER A 29 -3.26 13.25 17.64
N LEU A 30 -2.70 14.20 18.40
CA LEU A 30 -3.09 15.62 18.32
C LEU A 30 -2.79 16.18 16.92
N ALA A 31 -1.65 15.89 16.34
CA ALA A 31 -1.31 16.29 14.98
C ALA A 31 -2.31 15.72 13.96
N SER A 32 -2.86 14.55 14.18
CA SER A 32 -3.81 13.91 13.29
C SER A 32 -5.21 14.53 13.29
N LEU A 33 -5.59 15.27 14.34
CA LEU A 33 -6.95 15.82 14.52
C LEU A 33 -7.30 16.97 13.56
N GLY A 34 -6.34 17.59 12.91
CA GLY A 34 -6.61 18.66 11.96
C GLY A 34 -7.43 18.19 10.73
N THR A 35 -8.05 19.14 10.03
CA THR A 35 -8.94 18.87 8.89
C THR A 35 -8.27 18.09 7.77
N ARG A 36 -9.03 17.16 7.21
CA ARG A 36 -8.60 16.12 6.25
C ARG A 36 -8.49 16.56 4.80
N LYS A 37 -8.61 17.76 4.45
CA LYS A 37 -8.50 18.05 3.02
C LYS A 37 -7.07 17.80 2.58
N SER A 38 -6.85 16.69 1.85
CA SER A 38 -5.65 16.55 1.04
C SER A 38 -5.71 17.65 -0.02
N TYR A 39 -4.87 18.64 0.13
CA TYR A 39 -4.84 19.79 -0.77
C TYR A 39 -3.97 19.50 -2.00
N TYR A 40 -4.20 18.36 -2.63
CA TYR A 40 -3.63 18.20 -3.95
C TYR A 40 -4.53 18.95 -4.94
N PRO A 41 -3.99 19.87 -5.71
CA PRO A 41 -4.77 20.61 -6.71
C PRO A 41 -5.31 19.63 -7.76
N THR A 42 -6.29 20.08 -8.53
CA THR A 42 -6.72 19.33 -9.72
C THR A 42 -5.52 19.08 -10.61
N ALA A 43 -5.32 17.83 -10.99
CA ALA A 43 -4.20 17.44 -11.83
C ALA A 43 -4.25 18.17 -13.17
N LYS A 44 -3.10 18.63 -13.63
CA LYS A 44 -2.93 19.30 -14.94
C LYS A 44 -2.72 18.28 -16.06
N LYS A 45 -2.18 17.09 -15.70
CA LYS A 45 -1.86 16.00 -16.61
C LYS A 45 -2.51 14.70 -16.11
N GLN A 46 -2.94 13.86 -17.02
CA GLN A 46 -3.32 12.48 -16.74
C GLN A 46 -2.08 11.60 -16.93
N HIS A 47 -1.73 10.86 -15.88
CA HIS A 47 -0.56 9.99 -15.86
C HIS A 47 -0.92 8.55 -16.23
N LYS A 48 0.04 7.82 -16.75
CA LYS A 48 -0.12 6.41 -17.11
C LYS A 48 0.31 5.49 -15.97
N PHE A 49 -0.59 4.58 -15.58
CA PHE A 49 -0.42 3.72 -14.41
C PHE A 49 -0.21 2.25 -14.77
N ALA A 50 0.75 1.60 -14.11
CA ALA A 50 0.83 0.15 -13.99
C ALA A 50 0.19 -0.28 -12.67
N ILE A 51 -0.80 -1.17 -12.71
CA ILE A 51 -1.45 -1.70 -11.52
C ILE A 51 -1.05 -3.16 -11.36
N LEU A 52 -0.26 -3.46 -10.31
CA LEU A 52 0.27 -4.78 -10.06
C LEU A 52 -0.58 -5.50 -9.00
N PHE A 53 -1.09 -6.66 -9.37
CA PHE A 53 -1.75 -7.62 -8.48
C PHE A 53 -0.90 -8.89 -8.38
N PRO A 54 0.05 -8.99 -7.43
CA PRO A 54 0.70 -10.24 -7.13
C PRO A 54 -0.30 -11.20 -6.48
N ALA A 55 -0.57 -12.33 -7.15
CA ALA A 55 -1.58 -13.30 -6.75
C ALA A 55 -0.97 -14.69 -6.61
N TYR A 56 -0.80 -15.16 -5.36
CA TYR A 56 -0.32 -16.50 -5.04
C TYR A 56 -1.45 -17.36 -4.49
N LYS A 57 -1.95 -18.32 -5.29
CA LYS A 57 -3.08 -19.21 -4.90
C LYS A 57 -4.37 -18.48 -4.50
N GLU A 58 -4.66 -17.34 -5.13
CA GLU A 58 -5.79 -16.47 -4.82
C GLU A 58 -6.99 -16.68 -5.78
N ASP A 59 -7.20 -17.92 -6.22
CA ASP A 59 -8.19 -18.32 -7.24
C ASP A 59 -9.62 -17.83 -6.97
N ARG A 60 -10.01 -17.75 -5.68
CA ARG A 60 -11.39 -17.42 -5.29
C ARG A 60 -11.72 -15.94 -5.38
N ILE A 61 -10.73 -15.08 -5.30
CA ILE A 61 -10.93 -13.64 -5.08
C ILE A 61 -10.37 -12.75 -6.18
N ILE A 62 -9.34 -13.19 -6.90
CA ILE A 62 -8.64 -12.34 -7.86
C ILE A 62 -9.53 -11.87 -9.03
N VAL A 63 -10.33 -12.77 -9.62
CA VAL A 63 -11.15 -12.43 -10.80
C VAL A 63 -12.14 -11.30 -10.46
N PRO A 64 -13.03 -11.41 -9.44
CA PRO A 64 -13.96 -10.33 -9.11
C PRO A 64 -13.27 -9.03 -8.67
N VAL A 65 -12.08 -9.10 -8.07
CA VAL A 65 -11.30 -7.89 -7.69
C VAL A 65 -10.80 -7.18 -8.93
N VAL A 66 -10.22 -7.90 -9.88
CA VAL A 66 -9.75 -7.35 -11.16
C VAL A 66 -10.91 -6.76 -11.96
N GLU A 67 -12.04 -7.46 -12.07
CA GLU A 67 -13.24 -6.95 -12.74
C GLU A 67 -13.77 -5.67 -12.09
N SER A 68 -13.71 -5.59 -10.76
CA SER A 68 -14.07 -4.38 -10.03
C SER A 68 -13.12 -3.23 -10.33
N PHE A 69 -11.80 -3.50 -10.37
CA PHE A 69 -10.79 -2.49 -10.67
C PHE A 69 -10.92 -1.95 -12.11
N LEU A 70 -11.25 -2.80 -13.07
CA LEU A 70 -11.47 -2.38 -14.46
C LEU A 70 -12.60 -1.36 -14.64
N LYS A 71 -13.45 -1.14 -13.63
CA LYS A 71 -14.52 -0.13 -13.60
C LYS A 71 -14.06 1.26 -13.16
N GLN A 72 -12.75 1.49 -13.00
CA GLN A 72 -12.22 2.80 -12.63
C GLN A 72 -12.70 3.91 -13.58
N ASP A 73 -13.06 5.06 -12.99
CA ASP A 73 -13.38 6.31 -13.69
C ASP A 73 -12.07 7.03 -14.08
N TYR A 74 -11.38 6.43 -15.06
CA TYR A 74 -10.11 6.89 -15.60
C TYR A 74 -9.96 6.38 -17.03
N PRO A 75 -9.30 7.11 -17.96
CA PRO A 75 -9.12 6.67 -19.33
C PRO A 75 -8.46 5.29 -19.43
N LYS A 76 -9.09 4.37 -20.14
CA LYS A 76 -8.68 2.95 -20.17
C LYS A 76 -7.31 2.74 -20.81
N GLU A 77 -6.92 3.63 -21.72
CA GLU A 77 -5.61 3.65 -22.36
C GLU A 77 -4.47 4.15 -21.46
N LEU A 78 -4.81 4.79 -20.32
CA LEU A 78 -3.87 5.35 -19.38
C LEU A 78 -3.64 4.46 -18.14
N PHE A 79 -4.17 3.25 -18.12
CA PHE A 79 -3.78 2.29 -17.09
C PHE A 79 -3.76 0.87 -17.64
N ASN A 80 -2.86 0.07 -17.11
CA ASN A 80 -2.76 -1.36 -17.39
C ASN A 80 -2.83 -2.16 -16.08
N VAL A 81 -3.81 -3.04 -16.00
CA VAL A 81 -3.92 -4.00 -14.89
C VAL A 81 -3.05 -5.21 -15.22
N ILE A 82 -2.13 -5.53 -14.34
CA ILE A 82 -1.13 -6.56 -14.51
C ILE A 82 -1.30 -7.56 -13.36
N VAL A 83 -1.76 -8.75 -13.68
CA VAL A 83 -1.90 -9.83 -12.69
C VAL A 83 -0.69 -10.75 -12.82
N ILE A 84 0.04 -10.91 -11.72
CA ILE A 84 1.12 -11.87 -11.61
C ILE A 84 0.55 -13.12 -10.96
N SER A 85 0.20 -14.10 -11.81
CA SER A 85 -0.42 -15.36 -11.41
C SER A 85 0.67 -16.35 -11.01
N ASP A 86 0.77 -16.63 -9.72
CA ASP A 86 1.73 -17.58 -9.18
C ASP A 86 0.98 -18.77 -8.52
N HIS A 87 1.18 -19.98 -9.04
CA HIS A 87 0.51 -21.20 -8.60
C HIS A 87 -1.03 -21.13 -8.60
N MET A 88 -1.61 -20.35 -9.53
CA MET A 88 -3.05 -20.27 -9.75
C MET A 88 -3.54 -21.42 -10.64
N GLN A 89 -4.82 -21.79 -10.49
CA GLN A 89 -5.46 -22.81 -11.31
C GLN A 89 -5.58 -22.38 -12.78
N ASP A 90 -5.55 -23.33 -13.70
CA ASP A 90 -5.68 -23.05 -15.13
C ASP A 90 -7.02 -22.37 -15.46
N LEU A 91 -8.13 -22.81 -14.84
CA LEU A 91 -9.44 -22.20 -15.03
C LEU A 91 -9.45 -20.72 -14.63
N THR A 92 -8.80 -20.36 -13.53
CA THR A 92 -8.67 -18.96 -13.10
C THR A 92 -7.85 -18.15 -14.10
N ASN A 93 -6.75 -18.72 -14.58
CA ASN A 93 -5.92 -18.10 -15.61
C ASN A 93 -6.65 -17.91 -16.94
N GLU A 94 -7.51 -18.85 -17.33
CA GLU A 94 -8.37 -18.73 -18.51
C GLU A 94 -9.38 -17.60 -18.39
N HIS A 95 -10.03 -17.46 -17.23
CA HIS A 95 -10.94 -16.33 -16.97
C HIS A 95 -10.20 -14.99 -17.01
N LEU A 96 -9.04 -14.89 -16.33
CA LEU A 96 -8.24 -13.66 -16.34
C LEU A 96 -7.76 -13.29 -17.75
N ALA A 97 -7.42 -14.27 -18.58
CA ALA A 97 -6.97 -14.05 -19.96
C ALA A 97 -8.09 -13.48 -20.88
N GLN A 98 -9.37 -13.57 -20.50
CA GLN A 98 -10.50 -12.98 -21.22
C GLN A 98 -10.70 -11.51 -20.88
N LEU A 99 -10.08 -11.00 -19.82
CA LEU A 99 -10.19 -9.61 -19.39
C LEU A 99 -9.15 -8.73 -20.11
N PRO A 100 -9.40 -7.43 -20.27
CA PRO A 100 -8.46 -6.49 -20.89
C PRO A 100 -7.31 -6.14 -19.91
N ILE A 101 -6.47 -7.12 -19.60
CA ILE A 101 -5.36 -7.04 -18.66
C ILE A 101 -4.10 -7.68 -19.23
N THR A 102 -2.97 -7.47 -18.57
CA THR A 102 -1.75 -8.25 -18.80
C THR A 102 -1.66 -9.36 -17.77
N LEU A 103 -1.76 -10.61 -18.20
CA LEU A 103 -1.58 -11.78 -17.34
C LEU A 103 -0.16 -12.32 -17.47
N LEU A 104 0.60 -12.25 -16.37
CA LEU A 104 1.95 -12.81 -16.27
C LEU A 104 1.89 -14.09 -15.42
N LYS A 105 2.13 -15.24 -16.05
CA LYS A 105 2.17 -16.52 -15.34
C LYS A 105 3.57 -16.76 -14.80
N ALA A 106 3.66 -16.97 -13.49
CA ALA A 106 4.87 -17.31 -12.75
C ALA A 106 4.70 -18.66 -12.03
N SER A 107 5.81 -19.34 -11.78
CA SER A 107 5.82 -20.55 -10.97
C SER A 107 7.18 -20.64 -10.29
N TYR A 108 7.23 -20.22 -9.02
CA TYR A 108 8.45 -20.23 -8.24
C TYR A 108 8.43 -21.38 -7.24
N GLU A 109 9.55 -22.06 -7.05
CA GLU A 109 9.70 -23.06 -5.99
C GLU A 109 9.48 -22.43 -4.61
N ASN A 110 10.01 -21.21 -4.41
CA ASN A 110 9.80 -20.37 -3.22
C ASN A 110 9.21 -19.04 -3.68
N SER A 111 7.90 -18.93 -3.64
CA SER A 111 7.16 -17.73 -4.03
C SER A 111 7.37 -16.60 -3.01
N SER A 112 7.53 -15.36 -3.51
CA SER A 112 7.50 -14.17 -2.70
C SER A 112 6.91 -13.01 -3.51
N LYS A 113 6.35 -12.03 -2.81
CA LYS A 113 5.82 -10.81 -3.42
C LYS A 113 6.91 -10.05 -4.18
N ALA A 114 8.13 -9.95 -3.62
CA ALA A 114 9.27 -9.34 -4.28
C ALA A 114 9.60 -9.97 -5.63
N LYS A 115 9.61 -11.29 -5.70
CA LYS A 115 9.85 -12.00 -6.98
C LYS A 115 8.76 -11.70 -8.00
N ALA A 116 7.50 -11.68 -7.56
CA ALA A 116 6.37 -11.36 -8.44
C ALA A 116 6.46 -9.91 -8.96
N LEU A 117 6.76 -8.94 -8.09
CA LEU A 117 6.93 -7.55 -8.47
C LEU A 117 8.13 -7.36 -9.42
N ASN A 118 9.26 -7.99 -9.11
CA ASN A 118 10.45 -7.95 -9.96
C ASN A 118 10.17 -8.55 -11.35
N PHE A 119 9.46 -9.67 -11.42
CA PHE A 119 9.05 -10.29 -12.68
C PHE A 119 8.17 -9.36 -13.51
N ALA A 120 7.18 -8.72 -12.89
CA ALA A 120 6.30 -7.79 -13.59
C ALA A 120 7.07 -6.57 -14.14
N ILE A 121 7.92 -5.96 -13.31
CA ILE A 121 8.69 -4.78 -13.72
C ILE A 121 9.66 -5.08 -14.86
N ASN A 122 10.31 -6.24 -14.84
CA ASN A 122 11.22 -6.65 -15.93
C ASN A 122 10.50 -6.99 -17.25
N HIS A 123 9.17 -7.11 -17.23
CA HIS A 123 8.37 -7.35 -18.43
C HIS A 123 8.13 -6.08 -19.23
N PHE A 124 8.19 -4.90 -18.60
CA PHE A 124 7.90 -3.61 -19.20
C PHE A 124 9.14 -2.73 -19.31
N LYS A 125 9.09 -1.73 -20.21
CA LYS A 125 10.17 -0.75 -20.32
C LYS A 125 10.11 0.26 -19.18
N ARG A 126 11.30 0.77 -18.82
CA ARG A 126 11.46 1.74 -17.71
C ARG A 126 10.64 3.03 -17.91
N GLU A 127 10.36 3.42 -19.13
CA GLU A 127 9.63 4.64 -19.49
C GLU A 127 8.17 4.37 -19.88
N GLU A 128 7.66 3.16 -19.65
CA GLU A 128 6.34 2.76 -20.16
C GLU A 128 5.18 3.36 -19.38
N PHE A 129 5.40 3.63 -18.09
CA PHE A 129 4.42 4.19 -17.18
C PHE A 129 5.00 5.38 -16.41
N ASP A 130 4.12 6.25 -15.88
CA ASP A 130 4.51 7.35 -14.99
C ASP A 130 4.55 6.87 -13.53
N ALA A 131 3.61 6.00 -13.12
CA ALA A 131 3.57 5.46 -11.77
C ALA A 131 3.14 3.98 -11.74
N VAL A 132 3.52 3.29 -10.65
CA VAL A 132 3.10 1.92 -10.36
C VAL A 132 2.28 1.89 -9.08
N ILE A 133 1.23 1.11 -9.08
CA ILE A 133 0.33 0.86 -7.95
C ILE A 133 0.40 -0.62 -7.59
N ILE A 134 0.61 -0.92 -6.33
CA ILE A 134 0.68 -2.30 -5.82
C ILE A 134 -0.55 -2.53 -4.95
N LEU A 135 -1.36 -3.51 -5.33
CA LEU A 135 -2.56 -3.93 -4.61
C LEU A 135 -2.50 -5.43 -4.34
N ASP A 136 -2.89 -5.83 -3.14
CA ASP A 136 -3.07 -7.26 -2.84
C ASP A 136 -4.28 -7.82 -3.61
N ALA A 137 -4.29 -9.12 -3.84
CA ALA A 137 -5.31 -9.81 -4.62
C ALA A 137 -6.75 -9.67 -4.08
N ASP A 138 -6.90 -9.25 -2.83
CA ASP A 138 -8.18 -9.03 -2.14
C ASP A 138 -8.57 -7.55 -2.02
N ASN A 139 -7.76 -6.63 -2.49
CA ASN A 139 -8.02 -5.19 -2.34
C ASN A 139 -9.07 -4.69 -3.32
N VAL A 140 -10.08 -4.03 -2.80
CA VAL A 140 -11.09 -3.31 -3.57
C VAL A 140 -10.90 -1.81 -3.33
N VAL A 141 -11.00 -1.05 -4.39
CA VAL A 141 -10.83 0.42 -4.37
C VAL A 141 -12.07 1.11 -4.94
N ASP A 142 -12.29 2.37 -4.54
CA ASP A 142 -13.36 3.19 -5.09
C ASP A 142 -13.15 3.47 -6.59
N SER A 143 -14.24 3.74 -7.31
CA SER A 143 -14.20 3.99 -8.77
C SER A 143 -13.37 5.22 -9.16
N ASN A 144 -13.19 6.19 -8.26
CA ASN A 144 -12.37 7.39 -8.48
C ASN A 144 -10.93 7.27 -7.98
N PHE A 145 -10.49 6.07 -7.57
CA PHE A 145 -9.18 5.86 -6.95
C PHE A 145 -8.02 6.35 -7.83
N LEU A 146 -8.02 5.99 -9.12
CA LEU A 146 -6.97 6.44 -10.05
C LEU A 146 -6.98 7.95 -10.24
N SER A 147 -8.15 8.59 -10.26
CA SER A 147 -8.28 10.05 -10.37
C SER A 147 -7.71 10.76 -9.14
N GLU A 148 -7.90 10.20 -7.95
CA GLU A 148 -7.32 10.76 -6.72
C GLU A 148 -5.80 10.54 -6.65
N VAL A 149 -5.32 9.35 -7.01
CA VAL A 149 -3.88 9.06 -7.10
C VAL A 149 -3.20 9.98 -8.12
N ASN A 150 -3.85 10.23 -9.25
CA ASN A 150 -3.33 11.10 -10.30
C ASN A 150 -3.02 12.52 -9.80
N LYS A 151 -3.87 13.10 -8.94
CA LYS A 151 -3.62 14.42 -8.33
C LYS A 151 -2.34 14.46 -7.51
N VAL A 152 -2.06 13.36 -6.80
CA VAL A 152 -0.88 13.26 -5.93
C VAL A 152 0.40 13.09 -6.75
N ILE A 153 0.35 12.26 -7.79
CA ILE A 153 1.47 12.06 -8.71
C ILE A 153 1.76 13.34 -9.50
N ASP A 154 0.74 14.06 -9.96
CA ASP A 154 0.91 15.34 -10.66
C ASP A 154 1.52 16.43 -9.76
N ALA A 155 1.46 16.28 -8.44
CA ALA A 155 2.14 17.12 -7.46
C ALA A 155 3.58 16.65 -7.14
N ASP A 156 4.16 15.78 -7.95
CA ASP A 156 5.55 15.25 -7.87
C ASP A 156 5.85 14.47 -6.57
N VAL A 157 4.85 13.78 -6.02
CA VAL A 157 5.05 12.91 -4.87
C VAL A 157 5.59 11.56 -5.34
N GLN A 158 6.76 11.15 -4.82
CA GLN A 158 7.50 9.96 -5.26
C GLN A 158 6.96 8.64 -4.71
N ALA A 159 6.40 8.64 -3.51
CA ALA A 159 5.85 7.47 -2.85
C ALA A 159 4.60 7.82 -2.04
N ILE A 160 3.56 7.01 -2.17
CA ILE A 160 2.27 7.24 -1.54
C ILE A 160 1.82 5.95 -0.85
N GLN A 161 1.39 6.05 0.40
CA GLN A 161 0.58 5.03 1.04
C GLN A 161 -0.86 5.49 1.03
N THR A 162 -1.72 4.76 0.32
CA THR A 162 -3.15 5.05 0.30
C THR A 162 -3.82 4.65 1.61
N HIS A 163 -4.97 5.28 1.90
CA HIS A 163 -5.74 4.97 3.10
C HIS A 163 -6.39 3.59 2.96
N ARG A 164 -5.99 2.65 3.80
CA ARG A 164 -6.63 1.33 3.89
C ARG A 164 -7.74 1.36 4.92
N THR A 165 -8.80 0.63 4.64
CA THR A 165 -9.92 0.43 5.56
C THR A 165 -10.40 -1.02 5.49
N ALA A 166 -10.95 -1.53 6.59
CA ALA A 166 -11.46 -2.88 6.61
C ALA A 166 -12.64 -3.03 5.64
N LYS A 167 -12.57 -4.02 4.75
CA LYS A 167 -13.61 -4.38 3.79
C LYS A 167 -14.87 -4.89 4.46
N ASN A 168 -14.72 -5.64 5.54
CA ASN A 168 -15.80 -6.28 6.30
C ASN A 168 -15.91 -5.66 7.70
N ARG A 169 -17.16 -5.50 8.18
CA ARG A 169 -17.46 -5.03 9.54
C ARG A 169 -18.62 -5.83 10.13
N ASN A 170 -18.77 -7.09 9.71
CA ASN A 170 -19.89 -7.95 10.04
C ASN A 170 -19.65 -8.82 11.29
N THR A 171 -18.49 -8.77 11.89
CA THR A 171 -18.13 -9.46 13.13
C THR A 171 -17.40 -8.51 14.07
N GLU A 172 -17.43 -8.79 15.37
CA GLU A 172 -16.71 -7.99 16.38
C GLU A 172 -15.21 -7.93 16.09
N ILE A 173 -14.62 -9.04 15.66
CA ILE A 173 -13.20 -9.12 15.28
C ILE A 173 -12.92 -8.22 14.07
N ALA A 174 -13.74 -8.24 13.04
CA ALA A 174 -13.58 -7.40 11.86
C ALA A 174 -13.75 -5.91 12.20
N VAL A 175 -14.59 -5.56 13.18
CA VAL A 175 -14.73 -4.18 13.68
C VAL A 175 -13.47 -3.76 14.43
N LEU A 176 -12.92 -4.62 15.30
CA LEU A 176 -11.67 -4.34 16.02
C LEU A 176 -10.48 -4.18 15.08
N ASP A 177 -10.37 -5.02 14.07
CA ASP A 177 -9.34 -4.93 13.03
C ASP A 177 -9.46 -3.61 12.26
N GLY A 178 -10.68 -3.26 11.84
CA GLY A 178 -10.96 -1.98 11.20
C GLY A 178 -10.61 -0.76 12.07
N LEU A 179 -10.89 -0.82 13.37
CA LEU A 179 -10.52 0.25 14.31
C LEU A 179 -9.01 0.34 14.47
N SER A 180 -8.31 -0.79 14.58
CA SER A 180 -6.85 -0.84 14.63
C SER A 180 -6.22 -0.19 13.40
N GLU A 181 -6.74 -0.49 12.21
CA GLU A 181 -6.25 0.11 10.97
C GLU A 181 -6.51 1.63 10.92
N GLU A 182 -7.66 2.10 11.42
CA GLU A 182 -7.96 3.54 11.52
C GLU A 182 -7.05 4.27 12.53
N VAL A 183 -6.69 3.63 13.63
CA VAL A 183 -5.69 4.16 14.58
C VAL A 183 -4.33 4.29 13.89
N ASN A 184 -3.90 3.25 13.17
CA ASN A 184 -2.66 3.26 12.40
C ASN A 184 -2.66 4.36 11.32
N ASN A 185 -3.74 4.48 10.56
CA ASN A 185 -3.91 5.53 9.55
C ASN A 185 -3.87 6.94 10.18
N SER A 186 -4.44 7.10 11.35
CA SER A 186 -4.53 8.39 12.03
C SER A 186 -3.20 8.78 12.67
N ILE A 187 -2.70 7.98 13.60
CA ILE A 187 -1.54 8.31 14.43
C ILE A 187 -0.24 8.13 13.64
N PHE A 188 0.00 6.90 13.15
CA PHE A 188 1.30 6.52 12.60
C PHE A 188 1.51 6.89 11.13
N ARG A 189 0.47 7.31 10.41
CA ARG A 189 0.60 7.77 9.02
C ARG A 189 0.28 9.26 8.91
N ARG A 190 -0.98 9.66 9.08
CA ARG A 190 -1.38 11.07 8.95
C ARG A 190 -0.71 11.99 9.97
N GLY A 191 -0.60 11.57 11.23
CA GLY A 191 0.09 12.35 12.27
C GLY A 191 1.54 12.62 11.92
N HIS A 192 2.27 11.58 11.44
CA HIS A 192 3.65 11.71 11.00
C HIS A 192 3.79 12.66 9.82
N VAL A 193 3.02 12.43 8.75
CA VAL A 193 3.08 13.28 7.54
C VAL A 193 2.76 14.74 7.85
N ARG A 194 1.84 15.02 8.77
CA ARG A 194 1.51 16.39 9.18
C ARG A 194 2.62 17.11 9.90
N LEU A 195 3.47 16.37 10.59
CA LEU A 195 4.67 16.92 11.25
C LEU A 195 5.89 16.93 10.33
N GLY A 196 5.70 16.65 9.03
CA GLY A 196 6.78 16.64 8.04
C GLY A 196 7.67 15.40 8.10
N ILE A 197 7.21 14.33 8.76
CA ILE A 197 7.91 13.04 8.87
C ILE A 197 7.27 12.07 7.88
N SER A 198 8.06 11.17 7.30
CA SER A 198 7.55 10.11 6.41
C SER A 198 6.72 9.09 7.19
N SER A 199 5.71 8.53 6.54
CA SER A 199 4.96 7.39 7.07
C SER A 199 5.50 6.08 6.52
N ALA A 200 5.25 4.98 7.25
CA ALA A 200 5.57 3.64 6.78
C ALA A 200 4.68 3.23 5.59
N LEU A 201 5.26 2.51 4.66
CA LEU A 201 4.56 1.74 3.63
C LEU A 201 4.18 0.37 4.21
N ILE A 202 3.06 -0.20 3.78
CA ILE A 202 2.47 -1.40 4.42
C ILE A 202 2.13 -2.51 3.43
N GLY A 203 2.92 -2.64 2.39
CA GLY A 203 2.83 -3.74 1.44
C GLY A 203 1.72 -3.63 0.40
N SER A 204 0.60 -2.99 0.70
CA SER A 204 -0.52 -2.86 -0.24
C SER A 204 -1.12 -1.45 -0.24
N GLY A 205 -1.73 -1.06 -1.37
CA GLY A 205 -2.17 0.32 -1.58
C GLY A 205 -1.00 1.29 -1.65
N MET A 206 0.15 0.82 -2.10
CA MET A 206 1.34 1.63 -2.32
C MET A 206 1.39 2.12 -3.74
N VAL A 207 1.81 3.38 -3.92
CA VAL A 207 2.05 3.97 -5.24
C VAL A 207 3.45 4.57 -5.26
N PHE A 208 4.16 4.36 -6.36
CA PHE A 208 5.51 4.89 -6.54
C PHE A 208 5.65 5.51 -7.92
N ASN A 209 6.56 6.48 -8.05
CA ASN A 209 7.10 6.83 -9.35
C ASN A 209 7.63 5.56 -10.03
N TYR A 210 7.21 5.32 -11.27
CA TYR A 210 7.51 4.05 -11.96
C TYR A 210 9.02 3.85 -12.21
N GLN A 211 9.73 4.89 -12.64
CA GLN A 211 11.16 4.79 -12.91
C GLN A 211 11.95 4.52 -11.65
N TRP A 212 11.62 5.21 -10.56
CA TRP A 212 12.25 4.97 -9.27
C TRP A 212 12.01 3.52 -8.80
N PHE A 213 10.77 3.05 -8.91
CA PHE A 213 10.42 1.68 -8.51
C PHE A 213 11.14 0.64 -9.38
N HIS A 214 11.14 0.82 -10.69
CA HIS A 214 11.84 -0.04 -11.65
C HIS A 214 13.34 -0.18 -11.31
N ASP A 215 14.00 0.91 -10.95
CA ASP A 215 15.43 0.90 -10.64
C ASP A 215 15.76 0.23 -9.28
N ASN A 216 14.81 0.22 -8.34
CA ASN A 216 15.04 -0.22 -6.97
C ASN A 216 14.43 -1.60 -6.65
N VAL A 217 13.30 -1.99 -7.27
CA VAL A 217 12.61 -3.26 -6.95
C VAL A 217 13.48 -4.49 -7.19
N LYS A 218 14.39 -4.44 -8.12
CA LYS A 218 15.33 -5.54 -8.43
C LYS A 218 16.25 -5.94 -7.27
N TYR A 219 16.39 -5.07 -6.28
CA TYR A 219 17.17 -5.34 -5.07
C TYR A 219 16.36 -6.00 -3.96
N LEU A 220 15.03 -6.05 -4.10
CA LEU A 220 14.15 -6.74 -3.16
C LEU A 220 14.29 -8.25 -3.33
N SER A 221 14.73 -8.93 -2.29
CA SER A 221 15.01 -10.38 -2.35
C SER A 221 14.51 -11.17 -1.15
N THR A 222 14.06 -10.49 -0.09
CA THR A 222 13.64 -11.13 1.17
C THR A 222 12.12 -11.31 1.23
N ALA A 223 11.64 -12.22 2.07
CA ALA A 223 10.24 -12.28 2.47
C ALA A 223 10.05 -11.24 3.59
N GLY A 224 9.17 -10.27 3.42
CA GLY A 224 8.94 -9.19 4.39
C GLY A 224 9.34 -7.82 3.84
N GLU A 225 9.22 -7.66 2.55
CA GLU A 225 9.39 -6.36 1.85
C GLU A 225 8.17 -5.44 2.03
N ASP A 226 7.24 -5.84 2.86
CA ASP A 226 6.01 -5.11 3.18
C ASP A 226 6.24 -3.97 4.18
#